data_7a0382a0ae4589705e7fb7355fdb84e5
#
_entry.id   7a0382a0ae4589705e7fb7355fdb84e5
#
_cell.length_a   1.000
_cell.length_b   1.000
_cell.length_c   1.000
_cell.angle_alpha   90.00
_cell.angle_beta   90.00
_cell.angle_gamma   90.00
#
_symmetry.space_group_name_H-M   'P 1'
#
loop_
_entity.id
_entity.type
_entity.pdbx_description
1 polymer ?
#
loop_
_entity_poly.entity_id
_entity_poly.type
_entity_poly.pdbx_seq_one_letter_code
_entity_poly.pdbx_strand_id
1 'polypeptide(L)'
;MNNGVDRTHDVVIVGSGAAGGAAAVHLALAGHDVLTLERDAEPRIKPCGGGMAASVQQWFPFSLEPAVEQVIGQVDFSWCLGDPVVAELPGDAPFWIVRRETLDQLLSDQAIEAGAKRLSGVEVNDIRRHGEVWQVTATGGRHWQGRAVVIADGSGSPWPQRLGLGAKQPQMATTMSVRLEGQGKLSDGTTRFEFGLVKQGFAWAFPLAGGVNIGVGSFIGKQDADPEQVLAQLLPDLGFAADAGIRQRGQLRVWNGHHRLDGDGILVVGDAASLCDPFLAEGLRPALMSG
;
A
#
# COMPACT_ATOMS: atom_id res chain seq x y z
N MET A 1 1.90 -21.60 31.89
CA MET A 1 2.13 -20.90 30.61
C MET A 1 1.89 -19.43 30.89
N ASN A 2 2.95 -18.64 30.97
CA ASN A 2 2.84 -17.19 31.25
C ASN A 2 2.15 -16.51 30.08
N ASN A 3 0.90 -16.10 30.26
CA ASN A 3 0.20 -15.19 29.35
C ASN A 3 0.91 -13.85 29.47
N GLY A 4 1.69 -13.49 28.44
CA GLY A 4 2.56 -12.32 28.42
C GLY A 4 1.82 -10.97 28.50
N VAL A 5 1.45 -10.55 29.71
CA VAL A 5 0.67 -9.35 30.01
C VAL A 5 1.45 -8.33 30.84
N ASP A 6 2.78 -8.40 30.97
CA ASP A 6 3.49 -7.55 31.95
C ASP A 6 4.27 -6.35 31.36
N ARG A 7 4.17 -6.09 30.04
CA ARG A 7 4.87 -4.94 29.47
C ARG A 7 3.94 -4.04 28.65
N THR A 8 3.81 -2.80 29.05
CA THR A 8 3.15 -1.77 28.24
C THR A 8 4.19 -1.19 27.26
N HIS A 9 3.93 -1.30 25.95
CA HIS A 9 4.72 -0.67 24.91
C HIS A 9 4.39 0.83 24.83
N ASP A 10 5.30 1.64 24.32
CA ASP A 10 4.98 3.03 24.01
C ASP A 10 3.97 3.06 22.87
N VAL A 11 4.20 2.26 21.81
CA VAL A 11 3.30 2.21 20.66
C VAL A 11 3.08 0.77 20.21
N VAL A 12 1.82 0.39 19.99
CA VAL A 12 1.42 -0.83 19.26
C VAL A 12 0.92 -0.45 17.88
N ILE A 13 1.51 -1.02 16.84
CA ILE A 13 1.13 -0.80 15.45
C ILE A 13 0.37 -2.02 14.94
N VAL A 14 -0.80 -1.80 14.35
CA VAL A 14 -1.62 -2.85 13.75
C VAL A 14 -1.46 -2.81 12.23
N GLY A 15 -0.75 -3.79 11.68
CA GLY A 15 -0.37 -3.90 10.27
C GLY A 15 1.07 -3.43 9.99
N SER A 16 1.82 -4.20 9.20
CA SER A 16 3.21 -3.93 8.82
C SER A 16 3.40 -3.64 7.33
N GLY A 17 2.36 -3.17 6.63
CA GLY A 17 2.49 -2.67 5.27
C GLY A 17 3.27 -1.35 5.22
N ALA A 18 3.30 -0.69 4.06
CA ALA A 18 4.08 0.54 3.86
C ALA A 18 3.86 1.60 4.96
N ALA A 19 2.61 1.86 5.36
CA ALA A 19 2.32 2.84 6.40
C ALA A 19 2.79 2.39 7.80
N GLY A 20 2.49 1.14 8.17
CA GLY A 20 2.90 0.59 9.48
C GLY A 20 4.41 0.39 9.59
N GLY A 21 5.06 -0.05 8.50
CA GLY A 21 6.52 -0.17 8.42
C GLY A 21 7.21 1.18 8.56
N ALA A 22 6.73 2.21 7.84
CA ALA A 22 7.26 3.58 7.97
C ALA A 22 7.10 4.11 9.40
N ALA A 23 5.91 3.95 10.00
CA ALA A 23 5.67 4.36 11.39
C ALA A 23 6.61 3.62 12.36
N ALA A 24 6.78 2.30 12.19
CA ALA A 24 7.64 1.49 13.04
C ALA A 24 9.10 1.95 12.98
N VAL A 25 9.62 2.21 11.76
CA VAL A 25 10.99 2.72 11.56
C VAL A 25 11.19 4.04 12.31
N HIS A 26 10.34 5.03 12.05
CA HIS A 26 10.54 6.36 12.62
C HIS A 26 10.37 6.39 14.13
N LEU A 27 9.40 5.68 14.67
CA LEU A 27 9.19 5.57 16.10
C LEU A 27 10.35 4.85 16.81
N ALA A 28 10.85 3.75 16.22
CA ALA A 28 11.99 3.01 16.77
C ALA A 28 13.27 3.85 16.73
N LEU A 29 13.54 4.56 15.62
CA LEU A 29 14.68 5.48 15.51
C LEU A 29 14.58 6.66 16.52
N ALA A 30 13.37 7.05 16.88
CA ALA A 30 13.14 8.05 17.94
C ALA A 30 13.28 7.46 19.37
N GLY A 31 13.58 6.18 19.52
CA GLY A 31 13.83 5.51 20.80
C GLY A 31 12.59 5.00 21.52
N HIS A 32 11.43 4.93 20.86
CA HIS A 32 10.22 4.38 21.46
C HIS A 32 10.23 2.83 21.46
N ASP A 33 9.61 2.23 22.48
CA ASP A 33 9.34 0.79 22.53
C ASP A 33 8.13 0.46 21.62
N VAL A 34 8.41 -0.04 20.41
CA VAL A 34 7.43 -0.30 19.35
C VAL A 34 7.17 -1.79 19.19
N LEU A 35 5.89 -2.17 19.18
CA LEU A 35 5.43 -3.50 18.80
C LEU A 35 4.54 -3.41 17.57
N THR A 36 4.91 -4.12 16.50
CA THR A 36 4.06 -4.27 15.31
C THR A 36 3.40 -5.64 15.26
N LEU A 37 2.10 -5.68 15.03
CA LEU A 37 1.27 -6.88 14.88
C LEU A 37 0.83 -7.01 13.43
N GLU A 38 1.25 -8.08 12.74
CA GLU A 38 0.91 -8.34 11.35
C GLU A 38 0.12 -9.63 11.22
N ARG A 39 -1.01 -9.58 10.52
CA ARG A 39 -1.90 -10.71 10.31
C ARG A 39 -1.28 -11.77 9.41
N ASP A 40 -0.65 -11.33 8.32
CA ASP A 40 -0.11 -12.22 7.31
C ASP A 40 1.26 -12.77 7.72
N ALA A 41 1.57 -13.97 7.26
CA ALA A 41 2.92 -14.52 7.33
C ALA A 41 3.80 -13.91 6.22
N GLU A 42 5.11 -13.98 6.40
CA GLU A 42 6.06 -13.54 5.37
C GLU A 42 6.41 -14.66 4.37
N PRO A 43 6.70 -14.32 3.11
CA PRO A 43 6.61 -13.01 2.48
C PRO A 43 5.14 -12.57 2.25
N ARG A 44 4.85 -11.31 2.58
CA ARG A 44 3.51 -10.76 2.45
C ARG A 44 3.26 -10.26 1.02
N ILE A 45 2.27 -10.82 0.35
CA ILE A 45 1.87 -10.40 -1.00
C ILE A 45 0.68 -9.44 -0.90
N LYS A 46 0.84 -8.23 -1.42
CA LYS A 46 -0.25 -7.25 -1.58
C LYS A 46 -0.32 -6.81 -3.04
N PRO A 47 -1.47 -6.97 -3.73
CA PRO A 47 -1.67 -6.44 -5.06
C PRO A 47 -1.39 -4.93 -5.10
N CYS A 48 -0.48 -4.50 -5.98
CA CYS A 48 -0.08 -3.11 -6.15
C CYS A 48 0.63 -2.96 -7.50
N GLY A 49 0.45 -1.83 -8.19
CA GLY A 49 1.25 -1.47 -9.35
C GLY A 49 2.72 -1.20 -9.01
N GLY A 50 2.98 -0.74 -7.79
CA GLY A 50 4.33 -0.44 -7.32
C GLY A 50 4.85 0.94 -7.69
N GLY A 51 4.09 1.72 -8.45
CA GLY A 51 4.51 3.07 -8.87
C GLY A 51 4.53 4.06 -7.70
N MET A 52 5.63 4.81 -7.56
CA MET A 52 5.75 5.91 -6.59
C MET A 52 6.81 6.93 -7.00
N ALA A 53 6.66 8.17 -6.55
CA ALA A 53 7.68 9.20 -6.74
C ALA A 53 8.95 8.88 -5.96
N ALA A 54 10.12 9.00 -6.60
CA ALA A 54 11.42 8.74 -5.97
C ALA A 54 11.73 9.66 -4.78
N SER A 55 11.08 10.83 -4.73
CA SER A 55 11.23 11.80 -3.64
C SER A 55 10.88 11.26 -2.25
N VAL A 56 10.19 10.10 -2.16
CA VAL A 56 9.93 9.42 -0.87
C VAL A 56 11.23 9.00 -0.18
N GLN A 57 12.32 8.81 -0.91
CA GLN A 57 13.64 8.50 -0.35
C GLN A 57 14.09 9.50 0.70
N GLN A 58 13.75 10.77 0.55
CA GLN A 58 14.15 11.82 1.51
C GLN A 58 13.58 11.64 2.93
N TRP A 59 12.56 10.79 3.08
CA TRP A 59 11.93 10.55 4.38
C TRP A 59 12.61 9.45 5.18
N PHE A 60 13.54 8.69 4.56
CA PHE A 60 14.19 7.56 5.21
C PHE A 60 15.71 7.78 5.29
N PRO A 61 16.36 7.51 6.44
CA PRO A 61 17.80 7.64 6.60
C PRO A 61 18.61 6.48 5.98
N PHE A 62 17.95 5.54 5.32
CA PHE A 62 18.53 4.40 4.61
C PHE A 62 18.03 4.34 3.18
N SER A 63 18.72 3.61 2.30
CA SER A 63 18.34 3.48 0.90
C SER A 63 17.11 2.59 0.71
N LEU A 64 16.16 3.06 -0.10
CA LEU A 64 15.03 2.26 -0.58
C LEU A 64 15.34 1.55 -1.91
N GLU A 65 16.52 1.78 -2.52
CA GLU A 65 16.93 1.17 -3.78
C GLU A 65 16.78 -0.36 -3.83
N PRO A 66 17.05 -1.13 -2.75
CA PRO A 66 16.85 -2.58 -2.78
C PRO A 66 15.42 -3.03 -3.14
N ALA A 67 14.43 -2.15 -2.96
CA ALA A 67 13.04 -2.41 -3.33
C ALA A 67 12.66 -1.88 -4.72
N VAL A 68 13.54 -1.12 -5.39
CA VAL A 68 13.29 -0.53 -6.72
C VAL A 68 13.58 -1.57 -7.79
N GLU A 69 12.58 -1.90 -8.58
CA GLU A 69 12.70 -2.81 -9.72
C GLU A 69 13.03 -2.08 -11.02
N GLN A 70 12.46 -0.88 -11.19
CA GLN A 70 12.69 -0.06 -12.36
C GLN A 70 12.68 1.42 -11.99
N VAL A 71 13.57 2.16 -12.63
CA VAL A 71 13.59 3.62 -12.64
C VAL A 71 12.97 4.09 -13.94
N ILE A 72 11.94 4.93 -13.85
CA ILE A 72 11.15 5.37 -14.98
C ILE A 72 11.52 6.80 -15.36
N GLY A 73 11.98 6.99 -16.58
CA GLY A 73 12.26 8.30 -17.17
C GLY A 73 11.18 8.79 -18.13
N GLN A 74 10.31 7.88 -18.60
CA GLN A 74 9.26 8.23 -19.57
C GLN A 74 7.91 7.64 -19.16
N VAL A 75 6.85 8.38 -19.48
CA VAL A 75 5.46 7.93 -19.33
C VAL A 75 4.77 8.00 -20.68
N ASP A 76 4.20 6.88 -21.09
CA ASP A 76 3.33 6.79 -22.24
C ASP A 76 1.87 6.90 -21.76
N PHE A 77 1.19 7.94 -22.20
CA PHE A 77 -0.24 8.12 -22.01
C PHE A 77 -0.96 7.77 -23.30
N SER A 78 -2.03 6.98 -23.20
CA SER A 78 -2.88 6.63 -24.35
C SER A 78 -4.36 6.73 -23.99
N TRP A 79 -5.19 6.81 -25.02
CA TRP A 79 -6.64 6.91 -24.93
C TRP A 79 -7.30 5.85 -25.80
N CYS A 80 -8.06 4.94 -25.20
CA CYS A 80 -8.76 3.86 -25.90
C CYS A 80 -7.81 3.05 -26.83
N LEU A 81 -6.60 2.73 -26.33
CA LEU A 81 -5.52 2.02 -27.03
C LEU A 81 -4.95 2.76 -28.26
N GLY A 82 -5.21 4.06 -28.35
CA GLY A 82 -4.73 4.93 -29.43
C GLY A 82 -4.16 6.23 -28.90
N ASP A 83 -3.84 7.15 -29.82
CA ASP A 83 -3.39 8.53 -29.54
C ASP A 83 -2.27 8.62 -28.48
N PRO A 84 -1.14 7.90 -28.65
CA PRO A 84 -0.10 7.86 -27.64
C PRO A 84 0.59 9.22 -27.50
N VAL A 85 0.81 9.66 -26.26
CA VAL A 85 1.60 10.84 -25.92
C VAL A 85 2.69 10.41 -24.94
N VAL A 86 3.94 10.51 -25.37
CA VAL A 86 5.09 10.20 -24.52
C VAL A 86 5.57 11.47 -23.84
N ALA A 87 5.66 11.44 -22.52
CA ALA A 87 6.20 12.52 -21.70
C ALA A 87 7.50 12.06 -21.03
N GLU A 88 8.55 12.85 -21.18
CA GLU A 88 9.78 12.70 -20.41
C GLU A 88 9.59 13.27 -19.01
N LEU A 89 10.02 12.53 -18.00
CA LEU A 89 9.99 12.98 -16.62
C LEU A 89 11.29 13.75 -16.30
N PRO A 90 11.20 14.91 -15.66
CA PRO A 90 12.39 15.68 -15.32
C PRO A 90 13.15 15.05 -14.16
N GLY A 91 14.50 15.07 -14.21
CA GLY A 91 15.38 14.57 -13.15
C GLY A 91 15.94 13.19 -13.45
N ASP A 92 16.90 12.75 -12.62
CA ASP A 92 17.68 11.53 -12.88
C ASP A 92 16.95 10.21 -12.47
N ALA A 93 15.98 10.28 -11.57
CA ALA A 93 15.23 9.11 -11.10
C ALA A 93 13.86 9.50 -10.54
N PRO A 94 13.00 10.17 -11.35
CA PRO A 94 11.83 10.85 -10.81
C PRO A 94 10.72 9.92 -10.36
N PHE A 95 10.62 8.71 -10.92
CA PHE A 95 9.57 7.76 -10.64
C PHE A 95 10.11 6.34 -10.56
N TRP A 96 9.72 5.60 -9.52
CA TRP A 96 10.14 4.23 -9.25
C TRP A 96 8.99 3.26 -9.38
N ILE A 97 9.29 2.08 -9.92
CA ILE A 97 8.44 0.90 -9.76
C ILE A 97 9.12 0.03 -8.70
N VAL A 98 8.42 -0.21 -7.60
CA VAL A 98 8.93 -1.00 -6.48
C VAL A 98 8.14 -2.30 -6.32
N ARG A 99 8.84 -3.32 -5.83
CA ARG A 99 8.19 -4.56 -5.40
C ARG A 99 7.74 -4.43 -3.96
N ARG A 100 6.42 -4.58 -3.73
CA ARG A 100 5.82 -4.40 -2.40
C ARG A 100 6.33 -5.41 -1.40
N GLU A 101 6.55 -6.63 -1.81
CA GLU A 101 7.10 -7.67 -0.94
C GLU A 101 8.48 -7.25 -0.41
N THR A 102 9.34 -6.72 -1.27
CA THR A 102 10.69 -6.25 -0.90
C THR A 102 10.64 -4.95 -0.09
N LEU A 103 9.80 -4.00 -0.49
CA LEU A 103 9.67 -2.72 0.22
C LEU A 103 9.13 -2.92 1.65
N ASP A 104 8.04 -3.69 1.79
CA ASP A 104 7.43 -3.93 3.10
C ASP A 104 8.41 -4.68 4.02
N GLN A 105 9.18 -5.64 3.47
CA GLN A 105 10.22 -6.36 4.20
C GLN A 105 11.38 -5.44 4.61
N LEU A 106 11.89 -4.61 3.69
CA LEU A 106 12.96 -3.65 3.98
C LEU A 106 12.59 -2.71 5.12
N LEU A 107 11.39 -2.14 5.09
CA LEU A 107 10.89 -1.28 6.16
C LEU A 107 10.81 -2.02 7.50
N SER A 108 10.35 -3.28 7.46
CA SER A 108 10.27 -4.11 8.66
C SER A 108 11.65 -4.41 9.25
N ASP A 109 12.61 -4.79 8.41
CA ASP A 109 13.97 -5.11 8.84
C ASP A 109 14.65 -3.88 9.44
N GLN A 110 14.49 -2.72 8.83
CA GLN A 110 15.01 -1.46 9.33
C GLN A 110 14.36 -1.04 10.66
N ALA A 111 13.06 -1.30 10.83
CA ALA A 111 12.39 -1.06 12.11
C ALA A 111 12.91 -2.00 13.21
N ILE A 112 13.15 -3.27 12.89
CA ILE A 112 13.71 -4.26 13.83
C ILE A 112 15.15 -3.90 14.20
N GLU A 113 15.98 -3.51 13.23
CA GLU A 113 17.34 -3.05 13.45
C GLU A 113 17.38 -1.81 14.37
N ALA A 114 16.40 -0.91 14.24
CA ALA A 114 16.23 0.23 15.12
C ALA A 114 15.63 -0.11 16.51
N GLY A 115 15.28 -1.37 16.78
CA GLY A 115 14.81 -1.86 18.07
C GLY A 115 13.32 -2.16 18.18
N ALA A 116 12.53 -1.99 17.12
CA ALA A 116 11.13 -2.40 17.12
C ALA A 116 10.99 -3.95 17.19
N LYS A 117 9.85 -4.39 17.71
CA LYS A 117 9.46 -5.81 17.69
C LYS A 117 8.34 -6.02 16.68
N ARG A 118 8.37 -7.13 15.95
CA ARG A 118 7.31 -7.55 15.06
C ARG A 118 6.83 -8.96 15.38
N LEU A 119 5.52 -9.14 15.36
CA LEU A 119 4.86 -10.44 15.46
C LEU A 119 4.01 -10.65 14.21
N SER A 120 4.36 -11.66 13.40
CA SER A 120 3.60 -12.10 12.23
C SER A 120 2.61 -13.21 12.59
N GLY A 121 1.57 -13.39 11.76
CA GLY A 121 0.50 -14.35 12.02
C GLY A 121 -0.41 -13.93 13.20
N VAL A 122 -0.53 -12.63 13.45
CA VAL A 122 -1.29 -12.06 14.57
C VAL A 122 -2.44 -11.22 14.02
N GLU A 123 -3.62 -11.80 13.92
CA GLU A 123 -4.82 -11.10 13.52
C GLU A 123 -5.47 -10.40 14.72
N VAL A 124 -5.48 -9.06 14.71
CA VAL A 124 -6.11 -8.24 15.74
C VAL A 124 -7.62 -8.25 15.54
N ASN A 125 -8.36 -8.60 16.57
CA ASN A 125 -9.82 -8.69 16.56
C ASN A 125 -10.51 -7.76 17.56
N ASP A 126 -9.77 -7.14 18.49
CA ASP A 126 -10.32 -6.16 19.41
C ASP A 126 -9.27 -5.10 19.82
N ILE A 127 -9.71 -3.85 19.95
CA ILE A 127 -8.92 -2.71 20.42
C ILE A 127 -9.80 -1.90 21.38
N ARG A 128 -9.40 -1.81 22.65
CA ARG A 128 -10.18 -1.13 23.67
C ARG A 128 -9.30 -0.29 24.59
N ARG A 129 -9.84 0.81 25.05
CA ARG A 129 -9.23 1.60 26.12
C ARG A 129 -9.35 0.85 27.45
N HIS A 130 -8.25 0.75 28.18
CA HIS A 130 -8.19 0.15 29.50
C HIS A 130 -7.42 1.07 30.45
N GLY A 131 -8.13 1.94 31.14
CA GLY A 131 -7.50 3.00 31.93
C GLY A 131 -6.75 3.99 31.03
N GLU A 132 -5.44 4.16 31.29
CA GLU A 132 -4.58 5.06 30.52
C GLU A 132 -3.91 4.39 29.31
N VAL A 133 -4.10 3.09 29.11
CA VAL A 133 -3.49 2.33 28.01
C VAL A 133 -4.55 1.75 27.08
N TRP A 134 -4.12 1.37 25.89
CA TRP A 134 -4.89 0.63 24.94
C TRP A 134 -4.53 -0.84 25.00
N GLN A 135 -5.53 -1.69 25.11
CA GLN A 135 -5.38 -3.13 24.97
C GLN A 135 -5.73 -3.54 23.54
N VAL A 136 -4.79 -4.22 22.87
CA VAL A 136 -4.94 -4.77 21.53
C VAL A 136 -4.97 -6.28 21.67
N THR A 137 -6.08 -6.91 21.30
CA THR A 137 -6.31 -8.35 21.44
C THR A 137 -6.33 -9.01 20.08
N ALA A 138 -5.64 -10.13 19.96
CA ALA A 138 -5.63 -10.97 18.76
C ALA A 138 -6.59 -12.14 18.87
N THR A 139 -6.91 -12.72 17.71
CA THR A 139 -7.60 -14.01 17.61
C THR A 139 -6.83 -15.05 18.45
N GLY A 140 -7.57 -15.80 19.28
CA GLY A 140 -6.96 -16.74 20.24
C GLY A 140 -6.68 -16.14 21.63
N GLY A 141 -7.04 -14.87 21.87
CA GLY A 141 -7.08 -14.24 23.20
C GLY A 141 -5.75 -13.67 23.70
N ARG A 142 -4.65 -13.78 22.93
CA ARG A 142 -3.41 -13.04 23.26
C ARG A 142 -3.68 -11.55 23.16
N HIS A 143 -3.09 -10.78 24.07
CA HIS A 143 -3.24 -9.33 24.05
C HIS A 143 -1.96 -8.61 24.46
N TRP A 144 -1.85 -7.35 24.06
CA TRP A 144 -0.76 -6.44 24.33
C TRP A 144 -1.30 -5.09 24.75
N GLN A 145 -0.50 -4.34 25.48
CA GLN A 145 -0.84 -3.00 25.91
C GLN A 145 0.09 -1.97 25.27
N GLY A 146 -0.46 -0.84 24.86
CA GLY A 146 0.28 0.31 24.35
C GLY A 146 -0.26 1.62 24.91
N ARG A 147 0.64 2.60 25.14
CA ARG A 147 0.21 3.97 25.46
C ARG A 147 -0.47 4.63 24.28
N ALA A 148 0.00 4.29 23.07
CA ALA A 148 -0.63 4.68 21.81
C ALA A 148 -0.80 3.47 20.89
N VAL A 149 -1.74 3.58 19.93
CA VAL A 149 -1.98 2.59 18.88
C VAL A 149 -2.00 3.27 17.52
N VAL A 150 -1.26 2.71 16.56
CA VAL A 150 -1.30 3.13 15.16
C VAL A 150 -2.06 2.08 14.36
N ILE A 151 -3.15 2.49 13.72
CA ILE A 151 -3.97 1.66 12.84
C ILE A 151 -3.44 1.79 11.41
N ALA A 152 -2.80 0.72 10.91
CA ALA A 152 -2.11 0.66 9.62
C ALA A 152 -2.46 -0.63 8.83
N ASP A 153 -3.59 -1.26 9.13
CA ASP A 153 -4.00 -2.57 8.60
C ASP A 153 -4.69 -2.52 7.21
N GLY A 154 -4.62 -1.36 6.56
CA GLY A 154 -4.96 -1.18 5.17
C GLY A 154 -6.44 -0.97 4.89
N SER A 155 -6.84 -1.15 3.61
CA SER A 155 -8.16 -0.79 3.11
C SER A 155 -9.32 -1.59 3.73
N GLY A 156 -9.04 -2.79 4.23
CA GLY A 156 -10.02 -3.64 4.92
C GLY A 156 -10.25 -3.31 6.39
N SER A 157 -9.57 -2.29 6.93
CA SER A 157 -9.61 -1.95 8.36
C SER A 157 -11.02 -1.68 8.88
N PRO A 158 -11.50 -2.36 9.91
CA PRO A 158 -12.76 -2.01 10.58
C PRO A 158 -12.58 -0.94 11.67
N TRP A 159 -11.32 -0.67 12.06
CA TRP A 159 -10.99 0.05 13.28
C TRP A 159 -11.34 1.53 13.23
N PRO A 160 -11.10 2.27 12.12
CA PRO A 160 -11.42 3.69 12.09
C PRO A 160 -12.88 3.95 12.46
N GLN A 161 -13.82 3.22 11.84
CA GLN A 161 -15.25 3.38 12.12
C GLN A 161 -15.64 2.93 13.54
N ARG A 162 -15.07 1.82 14.03
CA ARG A 162 -15.32 1.32 15.39
C ARG A 162 -14.82 2.26 16.48
N LEU A 163 -13.75 3.01 16.19
CA LEU A 163 -13.13 3.95 17.12
C LEU A 163 -13.61 5.40 16.92
N GLY A 164 -14.58 5.61 16.02
CA GLY A 164 -15.14 6.94 15.73
C GLY A 164 -14.19 7.85 14.95
N LEU A 165 -13.23 7.27 14.23
CA LEU A 165 -12.22 7.95 13.42
C LEU A 165 -12.45 7.68 11.92
N GLY A 166 -11.76 8.46 11.07
CA GLY A 166 -11.80 8.30 9.62
C GLY A 166 -13.16 8.59 8.99
N ALA A 167 -13.30 8.20 7.74
CA ALA A 167 -14.55 8.35 7.00
C ALA A 167 -15.63 7.41 7.54
N LYS A 168 -16.83 7.92 7.84
CA LYS A 168 -17.97 7.08 8.24
C LYS A 168 -18.38 6.11 7.13
N GLN A 169 -18.29 6.57 5.89
CA GLN A 169 -18.52 5.78 4.68
C GLN A 169 -17.30 5.95 3.75
N PRO A 170 -16.29 5.09 3.88
CA PRO A 170 -15.09 5.18 3.04
C PRO A 170 -15.47 4.89 1.59
N GLN A 171 -14.93 5.70 0.68
CA GLN A 171 -15.03 5.45 -0.74
C GLN A 171 -14.05 4.36 -1.13
N MET A 172 -14.56 3.29 -1.72
CA MET A 172 -13.76 2.15 -2.13
C MET A 172 -13.45 2.22 -3.62
N ALA A 173 -12.18 2.02 -3.96
CA ALA A 173 -11.71 1.73 -5.29
C ALA A 173 -11.38 0.24 -5.41
N THR A 174 -11.55 -0.31 -6.60
CA THR A 174 -11.21 -1.70 -6.91
C THR A 174 -10.18 -1.75 -8.02
N THR A 175 -9.24 -2.66 -7.90
CA THR A 175 -8.21 -2.91 -8.91
C THR A 175 -8.15 -4.39 -9.25
N MET A 176 -7.71 -4.66 -10.47
CA MET A 176 -7.32 -5.99 -10.93
C MET A 176 -6.02 -5.89 -11.70
N SER A 177 -5.08 -6.77 -11.42
CA SER A 177 -3.79 -6.79 -12.12
C SER A 177 -3.28 -8.20 -12.35
N VAL A 178 -2.32 -8.30 -13.27
CA VAL A 178 -1.54 -9.51 -13.54
C VAL A 178 -0.06 -9.15 -13.54
N ARG A 179 0.78 -10.09 -13.14
CA ARG A 179 2.23 -10.03 -13.36
C ARG A 179 2.60 -11.06 -14.40
N LEU A 180 3.34 -10.64 -15.42
CA LEU A 180 3.75 -11.47 -16.55
C LEU A 180 5.26 -11.40 -16.74
N GLU A 181 5.84 -12.47 -17.26
CA GLU A 181 7.23 -12.49 -17.69
C GLU A 181 7.39 -11.77 -19.03
N GLY A 182 8.54 -11.11 -19.22
CA GLY A 182 8.81 -10.27 -20.38
C GLY A 182 8.07 -8.93 -20.33
N GLN A 183 8.52 -7.99 -21.14
CA GLN A 183 7.99 -6.62 -21.17
C GLN A 183 6.91 -6.40 -22.25
N GLY A 184 6.69 -7.42 -23.10
CA GLY A 184 5.79 -7.29 -24.26
C GLY A 184 6.27 -6.20 -25.20
N LYS A 185 5.37 -5.25 -25.53
CA LYS A 185 5.67 -4.08 -26.38
C LYS A 185 6.05 -2.82 -25.57
N LEU A 186 6.19 -2.92 -24.25
CA LEU A 186 6.58 -1.78 -23.40
C LEU A 186 8.07 -1.47 -23.63
N SER A 187 8.41 -0.20 -23.86
CA SER A 187 9.80 0.24 -24.01
C SER A 187 10.53 0.26 -22.67
N ASP A 188 11.85 0.07 -22.68
CA ASP A 188 12.68 0.15 -21.48
C ASP A 188 12.56 1.52 -20.80
N GLY A 189 12.49 1.52 -19.46
CA GLY A 189 12.39 2.76 -18.68
C GLY A 189 11.09 3.55 -18.88
N THR A 190 10.10 2.94 -19.56
CA THR A 190 8.80 3.55 -19.84
C THR A 190 7.69 2.85 -19.08
N THR A 191 6.79 3.63 -18.51
CA THR A 191 5.53 3.13 -17.96
C THR A 191 4.36 3.63 -18.81
N ARG A 192 3.29 2.86 -18.91
CA ARG A 192 2.09 3.24 -19.65
C ARG A 192 0.89 3.44 -18.74
N PHE A 193 0.17 4.53 -18.97
CA PHE A 193 -1.16 4.81 -18.43
C PHE A 193 -2.17 4.85 -19.58
N GLU A 194 -3.16 3.98 -19.51
CA GLU A 194 -4.20 3.84 -20.51
C GLU A 194 -5.52 4.39 -19.99
N PHE A 195 -6.04 5.41 -20.61
CA PHE A 195 -7.31 6.05 -20.27
C PHE A 195 -8.41 5.69 -21.27
N GLY A 196 -9.67 5.94 -20.92
CA GLY A 196 -10.82 5.77 -21.78
C GLY A 196 -11.44 4.37 -21.77
N LEU A 197 -10.71 3.33 -21.33
CA LEU A 197 -11.26 1.98 -21.15
C LEU A 197 -12.15 1.86 -19.91
N VAL A 198 -11.97 2.76 -18.96
CA VAL A 198 -12.76 2.90 -17.73
C VAL A 198 -13.11 4.38 -17.55
N LYS A 199 -14.38 4.70 -17.28
CA LYS A 199 -14.80 6.11 -17.17
C LYS A 199 -14.17 6.86 -16.01
N GLN A 200 -14.02 6.18 -14.87
CA GLN A 200 -13.57 6.78 -13.60
C GLN A 200 -12.36 6.04 -13.06
N GLY A 201 -11.37 5.86 -13.93
CA GLY A 201 -10.16 5.13 -13.64
C GLY A 201 -9.23 5.08 -14.83
N PHE A 202 -8.28 4.20 -14.76
CA PHE A 202 -7.33 3.94 -15.84
C PHE A 202 -6.78 2.51 -15.74
N ALA A 203 -6.16 2.06 -16.82
CA ALA A 203 -5.33 0.87 -16.80
C ALA A 203 -3.85 1.27 -16.88
N TRP A 204 -2.96 0.39 -16.47
CA TRP A 204 -1.52 0.62 -16.45
C TRP A 204 -0.73 -0.58 -16.94
N ALA A 205 0.48 -0.30 -17.44
CA ALA A 205 1.52 -1.29 -17.65
C ALA A 205 2.83 -0.75 -17.06
N PHE A 206 3.30 -1.37 -15.97
CA PHE A 206 4.48 -0.97 -15.23
C PHE A 206 5.56 -2.04 -15.36
N PRO A 207 6.75 -1.71 -15.88
CA PRO A 207 7.82 -2.67 -16.04
C PRO A 207 8.33 -3.16 -14.68
N LEU A 208 8.72 -4.43 -14.63
CA LEU A 208 9.35 -5.08 -13.49
C LEU A 208 10.71 -5.63 -13.94
N ALA A 209 11.56 -6.03 -13.01
CA ALA A 209 12.76 -6.77 -13.35
C ALA A 209 12.37 -8.13 -13.98
N GLY A 210 12.60 -8.24 -15.30
CA GLY A 210 12.26 -9.43 -16.09
C GLY A 210 10.79 -9.59 -16.46
N GLY A 211 9.94 -8.58 -16.22
CA GLY A 211 8.51 -8.70 -16.47
C GLY A 211 7.75 -7.39 -16.52
N VAL A 212 6.43 -7.49 -16.39
CA VAL A 212 5.51 -6.36 -16.37
C VAL A 212 4.34 -6.61 -15.42
N ASN A 213 3.89 -5.57 -14.73
CA ASN A 213 2.63 -5.53 -14.00
C ASN A 213 1.61 -4.76 -14.82
N ILE A 214 0.58 -5.43 -15.29
CA ILE A 214 -0.50 -4.83 -16.07
C ILE A 214 -1.76 -4.88 -15.22
N GLY A 215 -2.48 -3.76 -15.15
CA GLY A 215 -3.68 -3.70 -14.33
C GLY A 215 -4.66 -2.63 -14.75
N VAL A 216 -5.81 -2.64 -14.09
CA VAL A 216 -6.90 -1.70 -14.26
C VAL A 216 -7.51 -1.39 -12.92
N GLY A 217 -7.94 -0.15 -12.74
CA GLY A 217 -8.65 0.27 -11.55
C GLY A 217 -9.75 1.28 -11.83
N SER A 218 -10.83 1.21 -11.02
CA SER A 218 -11.88 2.22 -10.96
C SER A 218 -11.80 2.90 -9.59
N PHE A 219 -11.58 4.22 -9.55
CA PHE A 219 -11.18 4.95 -8.35
C PHE A 219 -12.22 5.92 -7.83
N ILE A 220 -13.12 6.41 -8.69
CA ILE A 220 -14.16 7.37 -8.32
C ILE A 220 -15.51 6.82 -8.78
N GLY A 221 -16.50 6.75 -7.86
CA GLY A 221 -17.86 6.35 -8.19
C GLY A 221 -18.10 4.84 -8.29
N LYS A 222 -19.13 4.44 -9.03
CA LYS A 222 -19.46 3.02 -9.24
C LYS A 222 -18.61 2.45 -10.37
N GLN A 223 -18.15 1.22 -10.18
CA GLN A 223 -17.49 0.46 -11.24
C GLN A 223 -18.43 0.34 -12.45
N ASP A 224 -18.00 0.85 -13.59
CA ASP A 224 -18.80 0.90 -14.82
C ASP A 224 -18.23 0.03 -15.95
N ALA A 225 -17.10 -0.60 -15.72
CA ALA A 225 -16.49 -1.54 -16.66
C ALA A 225 -16.09 -2.82 -15.92
N ASP A 226 -16.20 -3.94 -16.59
CA ASP A 226 -15.68 -5.22 -16.10
C ASP A 226 -14.14 -5.24 -16.22
N PRO A 227 -13.39 -5.32 -15.11
CA PRO A 227 -11.93 -5.34 -15.16
C PRO A 227 -11.35 -6.48 -16.02
N GLU A 228 -12.03 -7.63 -16.08
CA GLU A 228 -11.60 -8.76 -16.94
C GLU A 228 -11.68 -8.40 -18.42
N GLN A 229 -12.75 -7.72 -18.83
CA GLN A 229 -12.90 -7.28 -20.21
C GLN A 229 -11.86 -6.22 -20.59
N VAL A 230 -11.54 -5.30 -19.68
CA VAL A 230 -10.51 -4.29 -19.88
C VAL A 230 -9.14 -4.93 -20.03
N LEU A 231 -8.78 -5.87 -19.15
CA LEU A 231 -7.52 -6.61 -19.26
C LEU A 231 -7.46 -7.46 -20.54
N ALA A 232 -8.55 -8.09 -20.93
CA ALA A 232 -8.63 -8.87 -22.17
C ALA A 232 -8.43 -8.02 -23.45
N GLN A 233 -8.67 -6.71 -23.39
CA GLN A 233 -8.35 -5.76 -24.46
C GLN A 233 -6.90 -5.26 -24.38
N LEU A 234 -6.43 -4.92 -23.19
CA LEU A 234 -5.11 -4.32 -22.98
C LEU A 234 -3.96 -5.32 -23.17
N LEU A 235 -4.13 -6.56 -22.72
CA LEU A 235 -3.09 -7.59 -22.81
C LEU A 235 -2.63 -7.86 -24.25
N PRO A 236 -3.52 -8.08 -25.24
CA PRO A 236 -3.13 -8.25 -26.65
C PRO A 236 -2.47 -7.00 -27.24
N ASP A 237 -2.91 -5.82 -26.87
CA ASP A 237 -2.28 -4.56 -27.30
C ASP A 237 -0.82 -4.49 -26.86
N LEU A 238 -0.51 -4.99 -25.66
CA LEU A 238 0.84 -5.07 -25.10
C LEU A 238 1.62 -6.33 -25.55
N GLY A 239 1.02 -7.21 -26.40
CA GLY A 239 1.69 -8.39 -26.96
C GLY A 239 1.56 -9.66 -26.11
N PHE A 240 0.60 -9.73 -25.20
CA PHE A 240 0.32 -10.90 -24.38
C PHE A 240 -1.00 -11.58 -24.78
N ALA A 241 -1.19 -12.84 -24.40
CA ALA A 241 -2.49 -13.50 -24.58
C ALA A 241 -3.54 -12.83 -23.67
N ALA A 242 -4.80 -12.73 -24.15
CA ALA A 242 -5.88 -12.05 -23.42
C ALA A 242 -6.18 -12.66 -22.04
N ASP A 243 -5.90 -13.94 -21.87
CA ASP A 243 -6.09 -14.71 -20.64
C ASP A 243 -4.78 -14.92 -19.84
N ALA A 244 -3.67 -14.28 -20.25
CA ALA A 244 -2.37 -14.47 -19.62
C ALA A 244 -2.38 -14.09 -18.14
N GLY A 245 -1.68 -14.89 -17.32
CA GLY A 245 -1.38 -14.62 -15.92
C GLY A 245 -2.53 -14.85 -14.94
N ILE A 246 -2.20 -14.83 -13.67
CA ILE A 246 -3.16 -14.99 -12.56
C ILE A 246 -3.68 -13.61 -12.15
N ARG A 247 -5.00 -13.44 -12.14
CA ARG A 247 -5.66 -12.19 -11.73
C ARG A 247 -5.52 -11.97 -10.23
N GLN A 248 -5.00 -10.81 -9.88
CA GLN A 248 -4.91 -10.35 -8.49
C GLN A 248 -5.89 -9.19 -8.28
N ARG A 249 -6.81 -9.35 -7.33
CA ARG A 249 -7.79 -8.30 -7.00
C ARG A 249 -7.28 -7.49 -5.82
N GLY A 250 -7.38 -6.16 -5.92
CA GLY A 250 -7.04 -5.21 -4.89
C GLY A 250 -8.20 -4.30 -4.54
N GLN A 251 -8.15 -3.74 -3.34
CA GLN A 251 -9.05 -2.69 -2.88
C GLN A 251 -8.25 -1.57 -2.24
N LEU A 252 -8.69 -0.34 -2.46
CA LEU A 252 -8.12 0.87 -1.90
C LEU A 252 -9.23 1.69 -1.24
N ARG A 253 -8.90 2.40 -0.17
CA ARG A 253 -9.76 3.47 0.36
C ARG A 253 -9.24 4.78 -0.15
N VAL A 254 -9.99 5.38 -1.06
CA VAL A 254 -9.61 6.67 -1.65
C VAL A 254 -10.08 7.82 -0.78
N TRP A 255 -9.34 8.90 -0.83
CA TRP A 255 -9.66 10.13 -0.11
C TRP A 255 -11.01 10.70 -0.58
N ASN A 256 -11.88 10.99 0.37
CA ASN A 256 -13.22 11.54 0.14
C ASN A 256 -13.56 12.70 1.08
N GLY A 257 -12.54 13.39 1.56
CA GLY A 257 -12.70 14.55 2.44
C GLY A 257 -11.82 14.50 3.67
N HIS A 258 -11.83 15.58 4.44
CA HIS A 258 -11.09 15.67 5.69
C HIS A 258 -11.85 14.95 6.81
N HIS A 259 -11.18 14.04 7.48
CA HIS A 259 -11.71 13.28 8.59
C HIS A 259 -10.75 13.36 9.77
N ARG A 260 -11.28 13.16 10.97
CA ARG A 260 -10.46 13.02 12.17
C ARG A 260 -9.72 11.68 12.13
N LEU A 261 -8.39 11.70 12.13
CA LEU A 261 -7.54 10.53 12.02
C LEU A 261 -6.80 10.19 13.32
N ASP A 262 -7.02 10.97 14.36
CA ASP A 262 -6.37 10.81 15.65
C ASP A 262 -7.34 11.04 16.82
N GLY A 263 -7.01 10.52 17.99
CA GLY A 263 -7.72 10.78 19.24
C GLY A 263 -7.32 9.83 20.35
N ASP A 264 -7.16 10.36 21.55
CA ASP A 264 -6.89 9.61 22.77
C ASP A 264 -5.75 8.59 22.68
N GLY A 265 -4.66 8.92 21.95
CA GLY A 265 -3.53 8.02 21.72
C GLY A 265 -3.76 6.99 20.60
N ILE A 266 -4.79 7.14 19.77
CA ILE A 266 -4.94 6.37 18.52
C ILE A 266 -4.64 7.27 17.32
N LEU A 267 -3.93 6.71 16.35
CA LEU A 267 -3.67 7.31 15.04
C LEU A 267 -4.06 6.33 13.93
N VAL A 268 -4.59 6.85 12.83
CA VAL A 268 -4.94 6.05 11.65
C VAL A 268 -4.10 6.54 10.47
N VAL A 269 -3.45 5.60 9.76
CA VAL A 269 -2.52 5.92 8.68
C VAL A 269 -2.79 5.08 7.41
N GLY A 270 -2.28 5.51 6.28
CA GLY A 270 -2.35 4.82 4.99
C GLY A 270 -3.78 4.61 4.49
N ASP A 271 -4.01 3.44 3.87
CA ASP A 271 -5.33 3.09 3.33
C ASP A 271 -6.41 3.00 4.42
N ALA A 272 -6.05 2.63 5.65
CA ALA A 272 -7.00 2.63 6.77
C ALA A 272 -7.56 4.03 7.05
N ALA A 273 -6.76 5.07 6.81
CA ALA A 273 -7.11 6.48 6.94
C ALA A 273 -7.81 7.05 5.69
N SER A 274 -8.01 6.27 4.62
CA SER A 274 -8.55 6.72 3.33
C SER A 274 -7.71 7.83 2.68
N LEU A 275 -6.39 7.65 2.63
CA LEU A 275 -5.43 8.64 2.12
C LEU A 275 -4.99 8.39 0.68
N CYS A 276 -5.46 7.33 0.02
CA CYS A 276 -5.15 7.09 -1.38
C CYS A 276 -5.70 8.24 -2.25
N ASP A 277 -4.86 8.78 -3.13
CA ASP A 277 -5.27 9.82 -4.08
C ASP A 277 -6.38 9.29 -5.00
N PRO A 278 -7.51 10.02 -5.15
CA PRO A 278 -8.64 9.54 -5.92
C PRO A 278 -8.44 9.65 -7.44
N PHE A 279 -7.47 10.44 -7.90
CA PHE A 279 -7.25 10.67 -9.33
C PHE A 279 -6.22 9.71 -9.92
N LEU A 280 -5.03 9.64 -9.33
CA LEU A 280 -3.95 8.76 -9.78
C LEU A 280 -3.93 7.40 -9.06
N ALA A 281 -4.81 7.18 -8.09
CA ALA A 281 -4.79 6.01 -7.21
C ALA A 281 -3.42 5.80 -6.53
N GLU A 282 -2.68 6.88 -6.32
CA GLU A 282 -1.42 6.85 -5.61
C GLU A 282 -1.69 6.62 -4.11
N GLY A 283 -1.53 5.38 -3.67
CA GLY A 283 -1.73 5.01 -2.27
C GLY A 283 -0.42 4.79 -1.52
N LEU A 284 0.65 4.43 -2.24
CA LEU A 284 1.90 4.02 -1.62
C LEU A 284 2.64 5.21 -0.97
N ARG A 285 2.80 6.32 -1.68
CA ARG A 285 3.41 7.54 -1.15
C ARG A 285 2.62 8.13 0.03
N PRO A 286 1.29 8.33 -0.05
CA PRO A 286 0.50 8.76 1.12
C PRO A 286 0.60 7.80 2.30
N ALA A 287 0.70 6.50 2.07
CA ALA A 287 0.89 5.51 3.13
C ALA A 287 2.23 5.71 3.86
N LEU A 288 3.34 5.81 3.12
CA LEU A 288 4.67 6.07 3.67
C LEU A 288 4.72 7.41 4.43
N MET A 289 4.18 8.46 3.82
CA MET A 289 4.15 9.81 4.39
C MET A 289 3.38 9.89 5.70
N SER A 290 2.22 9.27 5.76
CA SER A 290 1.38 9.26 6.96
C SER A 290 1.97 8.41 8.09
N GLY A 291 2.70 7.34 7.75
CA GLY A 291 3.43 6.53 8.71
C GLY A 291 4.61 7.24 9.29
#